data_b04ca12d36f945d778703fa9e3aa3fbb
#
_entry.id   b04ca12d36f945d778703fa9e3aa3fbb
#
_cell.length_a   1.000
_cell.length_b   1.000
_cell.length_c   1.000
_cell.angle_alpha   90.00
_cell.angle_beta   90.00
_cell.angle_gamma   90.00
#
_symmetry.space_group_name_H-M   'P 1'
#
loop_
_entity.id
_entity.type
_entity.pdbx_description
1 polymer ?
#
loop_
_entity_poly.entity_id
_entity_poly.type
_entity_poly.pdbx_seq_one_letter_code
_entity_poly.pdbx_strand_id
1 'polypeptide(L)'
;MASGDDSRAARSERKRAYKEAEVPMGIYAIRCHANGKLFVGHALNLTAMFNRIRFEFAQRMHRVPELQADWERHGEAAFSFEVLDRLKPREEPGGPPPVEELKVLEEMWLERLKPYGDAGYNTPPRT
;
A
#
# COMPACT_ATOMS: atom_id res chain seq x y z
N MET A 1 44.58 8.99 -6.27
CA MET A 1 43.18 8.72 -6.22
C MET A 1 42.94 7.30 -5.66
N ALA A 2 42.25 7.22 -4.58
CA ALA A 2 42.08 5.95 -3.87
C ALA A 2 40.93 5.15 -4.45
N SER A 3 41.18 4.42 -5.52
CA SER A 3 40.18 3.60 -6.17
C SER A 3 39.59 2.55 -5.24
N GLY A 4 40.35 2.11 -4.22
CA GLY A 4 39.86 1.18 -3.23
C GLY A 4 38.76 1.76 -2.34
N ASP A 5 38.93 3.01 -1.93
CA ASP A 5 37.94 3.72 -1.12
C ASP A 5 36.69 4.03 -1.95
N ASP A 6 36.88 4.42 -3.22
CA ASP A 6 35.78 4.65 -4.13
C ASP A 6 34.95 3.39 -4.34
N SER A 7 35.64 2.24 -4.49
CA SER A 7 34.97 0.95 -4.65
C SER A 7 34.15 0.57 -3.41
N ARG A 8 34.70 0.85 -2.23
CA ARG A 8 34.02 0.55 -0.98
C ARG A 8 32.81 1.44 -0.80
N ALA A 9 32.94 2.73 -1.08
CA ALA A 9 31.84 3.69 -1.01
C ALA A 9 30.76 3.34 -2.01
N ALA A 10 31.13 2.99 -3.24
CA ALA A 10 30.19 2.59 -4.28
C ALA A 10 29.44 1.30 -3.89
N ARG A 11 30.14 0.37 -3.24
CA ARG A 11 29.55 -0.87 -2.79
C ARG A 11 28.56 -0.65 -1.65
N SER A 12 28.91 0.24 -0.71
CA SER A 12 28.02 0.61 0.40
C SER A 12 26.80 1.35 -0.11
N GLU A 13 26.99 2.26 -1.07
CA GLU A 13 25.90 3.00 -1.68
C GLU A 13 24.97 2.08 -2.45
N ARG A 14 25.50 1.09 -3.16
CA ARG A 14 24.68 0.11 -3.88
C ARG A 14 23.88 -0.76 -2.93
N LYS A 15 24.46 -1.17 -1.80
CA LYS A 15 23.74 -1.91 -0.77
C LYS A 15 22.63 -1.08 -0.16
N ARG A 16 22.91 0.18 0.13
CA ARG A 16 21.93 1.10 0.69
C ARG A 16 20.81 1.38 -0.32
N ALA A 17 21.18 1.67 -1.57
CA ALA A 17 20.22 1.92 -2.63
C ALA A 17 19.36 0.69 -2.88
N TYR A 18 19.93 -0.51 -2.82
CA TYR A 18 19.19 -1.75 -2.98
C TYR A 18 18.17 -1.92 -1.85
N LYS A 19 18.58 -1.64 -0.61
CA LYS A 19 17.65 -1.73 0.54
C LYS A 19 16.58 -0.65 0.49
N GLU A 20 16.95 0.55 0.07
CA GLU A 20 16.00 1.64 -0.10
C GLU A 20 15.08 1.41 -1.28
N ALA A 21 15.57 0.69 -2.29
CA ALA A 21 14.78 0.30 -3.45
C ALA A 21 13.96 -0.96 -3.20
N GLU A 22 14.11 -1.60 -2.03
CA GLU A 22 13.24 -2.72 -1.68
C GLU A 22 11.79 -2.28 -1.72
N VAL A 23 11.03 -3.02 -2.49
CA VAL A 23 9.63 -2.72 -2.71
C VAL A 23 8.86 -2.95 -1.41
N PRO A 24 8.30 -1.90 -0.80
CA PRO A 24 7.51 -2.11 0.41
C PRO A 24 6.22 -2.85 0.07
N MET A 25 5.94 -3.89 0.82
CA MET A 25 4.71 -4.65 0.69
C MET A 25 3.99 -4.70 2.03
N GLY A 26 2.69 -4.79 2.00
CA GLY A 26 1.92 -4.82 3.24
C GLY A 26 0.48 -4.42 3.05
N ILE A 27 -0.08 -3.87 4.10
CA ILE A 27 -1.47 -3.48 4.19
C ILE A 27 -1.56 -1.96 4.15
N TYR A 28 -2.46 -1.45 3.32
CA TYR A 28 -2.67 -0.01 3.20
C TYR A 28 -4.11 0.36 3.54
N ALA A 29 -4.30 1.62 3.83
CA ALA A 29 -5.64 2.20 3.96
C ALA A 29 -5.70 3.52 3.20
N ILE A 30 -6.84 3.76 2.58
CA ILE A 30 -7.17 5.05 2.01
C ILE A 30 -8.24 5.63 2.93
N ARG A 31 -7.93 6.78 3.53
CA ARG A 31 -8.83 7.42 4.47
C ARG A 31 -9.44 8.66 3.85
N CYS A 32 -10.76 8.74 3.91
CA CYS A 32 -11.48 9.96 3.54
C CYS A 32 -11.71 10.77 4.82
N HIS A 33 -11.05 11.91 4.94
CA HIS A 33 -11.15 12.74 6.13
C HIS A 33 -12.48 13.47 6.23
N ALA A 34 -13.19 13.59 5.11
CA ALA A 34 -14.49 14.28 5.09
C ALA A 34 -15.58 13.47 5.81
N ASN A 35 -15.50 12.14 5.77
CA ASN A 35 -16.51 11.28 6.37
C ASN A 35 -15.96 10.20 7.29
N GLY A 36 -14.63 10.09 7.40
CA GLY A 36 -13.97 9.12 8.25
C GLY A 36 -13.92 7.70 7.70
N LYS A 37 -14.41 7.47 6.49
CA LYS A 37 -14.41 6.13 5.91
C LYS A 37 -13.03 5.67 5.48
N LEU A 38 -12.82 4.36 5.58
CA LEU A 38 -11.56 3.71 5.21
C LEU A 38 -11.78 2.67 4.13
N PHE A 39 -10.80 2.57 3.24
CA PHE A 39 -10.68 1.43 2.34
C PHE A 39 -9.36 0.72 2.64
N VAL A 40 -9.42 -0.56 2.99
CA VAL A 40 -8.26 -1.36 3.38
C VAL A 40 -7.94 -2.36 2.29
N GLY A 41 -6.67 -2.49 1.94
CA GLY A 41 -6.23 -3.45 0.96
C GLY A 41 -4.81 -3.89 1.21
N HIS A 42 -4.32 -4.81 0.38
CA HIS A 42 -2.93 -5.25 0.44
C HIS A 42 -2.25 -5.00 -0.90
N ALA A 43 -0.93 -4.92 -0.87
CA ALA A 43 -0.16 -4.74 -2.09
C ALA A 43 1.22 -5.36 -1.95
N LEU A 44 1.69 -5.97 -3.03
CA LEU A 44 3.07 -6.44 -3.13
C LEU A 44 4.03 -5.27 -3.37
N ASN A 45 3.52 -4.14 -3.77
CA ASN A 45 4.29 -2.91 -3.96
C ASN A 45 3.39 -1.73 -3.59
N LEU A 46 3.55 -1.26 -2.37
CA LEU A 46 2.71 -0.19 -1.83
C LEU A 46 2.88 1.12 -2.61
N THR A 47 4.11 1.44 -3.00
CA THR A 47 4.38 2.66 -3.75
C THR A 47 3.67 2.65 -5.11
N ALA A 48 3.83 1.54 -5.83
CA ALA A 48 3.17 1.38 -7.13
C ALA A 48 1.65 1.36 -7.00
N MET A 49 1.15 0.72 -5.93
CA MET A 49 -0.28 0.66 -5.69
C MET A 49 -0.86 2.05 -5.45
N PHE A 50 -0.20 2.88 -4.64
CA PHE A 50 -0.67 4.24 -4.39
C PHE A 50 -0.68 5.07 -5.66
N ASN A 51 0.36 4.96 -6.48
CA ASN A 51 0.43 5.67 -7.75
C ASN A 51 -0.69 5.22 -8.69
N ARG A 52 -0.93 3.91 -8.74
CA ARG A 52 -2.00 3.34 -9.55
C ARG A 52 -3.38 3.84 -9.10
N ILE A 53 -3.62 3.85 -7.80
CA ILE A 53 -4.90 4.28 -7.26
C ILE A 53 -5.14 5.77 -7.56
N ARG A 54 -4.12 6.60 -7.40
CA ARG A 54 -4.23 8.02 -7.74
C ARG A 54 -4.56 8.21 -9.22
N PHE A 55 -3.91 7.43 -10.08
CA PHE A 55 -4.19 7.45 -11.51
C PHE A 55 -5.63 7.01 -11.80
N GLU A 56 -6.07 5.92 -11.18
CA GLU A 56 -7.44 5.42 -11.35
C GLU A 56 -8.48 6.45 -10.92
N PHE A 57 -8.24 7.13 -9.81
CA PHE A 57 -9.13 8.20 -9.35
C PHE A 57 -9.18 9.35 -10.36
N ALA A 58 -8.02 9.76 -10.86
CA ALA A 58 -7.94 10.86 -11.83
C ALA A 58 -8.65 10.52 -13.13
N GLN A 59 -8.62 9.25 -13.54
CA GLN A 59 -9.27 8.77 -14.76
C GLN A 59 -10.71 8.32 -14.51
N ARG A 60 -11.21 8.44 -13.30
CA ARG A 60 -12.57 8.02 -12.91
C ARG A 60 -12.82 6.54 -13.16
N MET A 61 -11.83 5.71 -12.85
CA MET A 61 -11.89 4.28 -13.14
C MET A 61 -11.53 3.38 -11.95
N HIS A 62 -11.63 3.89 -10.73
CA HIS A 62 -11.39 3.05 -9.57
C HIS A 62 -12.49 2.00 -9.43
N ARG A 63 -12.09 0.78 -9.06
CA ARG A 63 -13.01 -0.38 -9.00
C ARG A 63 -14.06 -0.30 -7.88
N VAL A 64 -13.89 0.61 -6.94
CA VAL A 64 -14.86 0.81 -5.86
C VAL A 64 -15.64 2.09 -6.14
N PRO A 65 -16.88 2.00 -6.65
CA PRO A 65 -17.62 3.17 -7.11
C PRO A 65 -17.88 4.21 -6.01
N GLU A 66 -18.16 3.76 -4.79
CA GLU A 66 -18.42 4.67 -3.67
C GLU A 66 -17.19 5.49 -3.32
N LEU A 67 -16.02 4.84 -3.32
CA LEU A 67 -14.75 5.52 -3.05
C LEU A 67 -14.42 6.52 -4.17
N GLN A 68 -14.63 6.12 -5.42
CA GLN A 68 -14.44 6.98 -6.57
C GLN A 68 -15.36 8.22 -6.48
N ALA A 69 -16.62 8.01 -6.13
CA ALA A 69 -17.58 9.10 -6.01
C ALA A 69 -17.18 10.09 -4.92
N ASP A 70 -16.69 9.59 -3.79
CA ASP A 70 -16.25 10.45 -2.70
C ASP A 70 -14.98 11.22 -3.08
N TRP A 71 -14.07 10.58 -3.83
CA TRP A 71 -12.90 11.27 -4.37
C TRP A 71 -13.31 12.45 -5.25
N GLU A 72 -14.27 12.24 -6.14
CA GLU A 72 -14.76 13.31 -7.02
C GLU A 72 -15.48 14.40 -6.25
N ARG A 73 -16.19 14.01 -5.18
CA ARG A 73 -16.96 14.95 -4.37
C ARG A 73 -16.08 15.82 -3.47
N HIS A 74 -15.12 15.21 -2.80
CA HIS A 74 -14.31 15.88 -1.78
C HIS A 74 -12.94 16.33 -2.24
N GLY A 75 -12.42 15.76 -3.32
CA GLY A 75 -11.12 16.10 -3.89
C GLY A 75 -9.97 15.39 -3.20
N GLU A 76 -8.82 15.45 -3.85
CA GLU A 76 -7.62 14.75 -3.41
C GLU A 76 -7.17 15.15 -1.99
N ALA A 77 -7.30 16.42 -1.66
CA ALA A 77 -6.85 16.93 -0.36
C ALA A 77 -7.59 16.30 0.82
N ALA A 78 -8.79 15.75 0.59
CA ALA A 78 -9.56 15.11 1.64
C ALA A 78 -9.14 13.68 1.93
N PHE A 79 -8.18 13.14 1.18
CA PHE A 79 -7.77 11.75 1.30
C PHE A 79 -6.32 11.61 1.74
N SER A 80 -6.05 10.55 2.51
CA SER A 80 -4.68 10.17 2.82
C SER A 80 -4.46 8.69 2.49
N PHE A 81 -3.24 8.38 2.06
CA PHE A 81 -2.80 7.02 1.80
C PHE A 81 -1.90 6.60 2.96
N GLU A 82 -2.31 5.57 3.68
CA GLU A 82 -1.63 5.16 4.90
C GLU A 82 -1.13 3.73 4.78
N VAL A 83 0.04 3.47 5.34
CA VAL A 83 0.55 2.10 5.45
C VAL A 83 0.21 1.62 6.85
N LEU A 84 -0.65 0.62 6.95
CA LEU A 84 -1.08 0.07 8.23
C LEU A 84 -0.08 -0.95 8.76
N ASP A 85 0.53 -1.71 7.85
CA ASP A 85 1.44 -2.78 8.25
C ASP A 85 2.36 -3.12 7.08
N ARG A 86 3.56 -3.56 7.38
CA ARG A 86 4.52 -3.98 6.37
C ARG A 86 4.91 -5.42 6.60
N LEU A 87 4.93 -6.18 5.53
CA LEU A 87 5.45 -7.53 5.54
C LEU A 87 6.93 -7.46 5.21
N LYS A 88 7.76 -8.05 6.07
CA LYS A 88 9.21 -8.04 5.84
C LYS A 88 9.56 -8.87 4.61
N PRO A 89 10.47 -8.37 3.76
CA PRO A 89 10.95 -9.18 2.64
C PRO A 89 11.61 -10.46 3.14
N ARG A 90 11.52 -11.51 2.35
CA ARG A 90 12.21 -12.76 2.67
C ARG A 90 13.71 -12.55 2.55
N GLU A 91 14.47 -13.19 3.44
CA GLU A 91 15.93 -13.09 3.43
C GLU A 91 16.52 -13.74 2.18
N GLU A 92 15.88 -14.79 1.69
CA GLU A 92 16.34 -15.50 0.49
C GLU A 92 15.62 -14.96 -0.73
N PRO A 93 16.38 -14.44 -1.72
CA PRO A 93 15.76 -14.02 -2.97
C PRO A 93 15.29 -15.24 -3.77
N GLY A 94 14.21 -15.07 -4.48
CA GLY A 94 13.61 -16.14 -5.25
C GLY A 94 12.54 -16.86 -4.46
N GLY A 95 11.56 -17.35 -5.11
CA GLY A 95 10.41 -17.97 -4.52
C GLY A 95 9.17 -17.15 -4.83
N PRO A 96 7.99 -17.74 -4.62
CA PRO A 96 6.74 -17.07 -4.96
C PRO A 96 6.49 -15.85 -4.07
N PRO A 97 5.80 -14.82 -4.59
CA PRO A 97 5.42 -13.68 -3.76
C PRO A 97 4.57 -14.13 -2.57
N PRO A 98 4.68 -13.47 -1.41
CA PRO A 98 3.96 -13.87 -0.20
C PRO A 98 2.51 -13.39 -0.20
N VAL A 99 1.74 -13.76 -1.22
CA VAL A 99 0.35 -13.31 -1.39
C VAL A 99 -0.54 -13.84 -0.27
N GLU A 100 -0.33 -15.09 0.13
CA GLU A 100 -1.16 -15.69 1.17
C GLU A 100 -0.92 -15.03 2.53
N GLU A 101 0.34 -14.72 2.86
CA GLU A 101 0.65 -13.99 4.09
C GLU A 101 0.03 -12.60 4.09
N LEU A 102 0.04 -11.92 2.93
CA LEU A 102 -0.59 -10.62 2.80
C LEU A 102 -2.10 -10.70 2.98
N LYS A 103 -2.74 -11.73 2.44
CA LYS A 103 -4.19 -11.94 2.60
C LYS A 103 -4.55 -12.18 4.06
N VAL A 104 -3.77 -12.99 4.76
CA VAL A 104 -4.01 -13.24 6.19
C VAL A 104 -3.86 -11.95 6.98
N LEU A 105 -2.82 -11.18 6.69
CA LEU A 105 -2.58 -9.91 7.36
C LEU A 105 -3.70 -8.91 7.07
N GLU A 106 -4.18 -8.86 5.83
CA GLU A 106 -5.32 -8.02 5.47
C GLU A 106 -6.57 -8.42 6.24
N GLU A 107 -6.86 -9.72 6.34
CA GLU A 107 -8.00 -10.21 7.10
C GLU A 107 -7.94 -9.79 8.56
N MET A 108 -6.75 -9.83 9.16
CA MET A 108 -6.55 -9.38 10.54
C MET A 108 -6.90 -7.89 10.70
N TRP A 109 -6.48 -7.07 9.75
CA TRP A 109 -6.78 -5.65 9.79
C TRP A 109 -8.24 -5.36 9.49
N LEU A 110 -8.86 -6.10 8.57
CA LEU A 110 -10.28 -5.99 8.28
C LEU A 110 -11.12 -6.33 9.51
N GLU A 111 -10.73 -7.39 10.21
CA GLU A 111 -11.42 -7.78 11.45
C GLU A 111 -11.29 -6.70 12.52
N ARG A 112 -10.12 -6.08 12.61
CA ARG A 112 -9.84 -5.07 13.61
C ARG A 112 -10.54 -3.74 13.31
N LEU A 113 -10.52 -3.30 12.07
CA LEU A 113 -11.04 -1.98 11.68
C LEU A 113 -12.48 -2.01 11.20
N LYS A 114 -12.92 -3.14 10.65
CA LYS A 114 -14.28 -3.33 10.13
C LYS A 114 -14.74 -2.15 9.25
N PRO A 115 -14.00 -1.88 8.16
CA PRO A 115 -14.30 -0.71 7.30
C PRO A 115 -15.47 -0.98 6.36
N TYR A 116 -16.62 -1.25 6.95
CA TYR A 116 -17.85 -1.64 6.25
C TYR A 116 -18.97 -0.65 6.51
N GLY A 117 -19.89 -0.53 5.57
CA GLY A 117 -21.05 0.34 5.73
C GLY A 117 -20.64 1.78 5.95
N ASP A 118 -21.06 2.36 7.06
CA ASP A 118 -20.76 3.76 7.40
C ASP A 118 -19.29 3.97 7.79
N ALA A 119 -18.59 2.89 8.13
CA ALA A 119 -17.19 2.97 8.56
C ALA A 119 -16.20 2.84 7.41
N GLY A 120 -16.62 2.39 6.23
CA GLY A 120 -15.67 2.20 5.17
C GLY A 120 -16.25 1.77 3.84
N TYR A 121 -15.34 1.50 2.92
CA TYR A 121 -15.67 1.17 1.53
C TYR A 121 -15.51 -0.31 1.19
N ASN A 122 -15.05 -1.11 2.14
CA ASN A 122 -14.84 -2.53 1.91
C ASN A 122 -16.17 -3.28 1.92
N THR A 123 -16.21 -4.37 1.14
CA THR A 123 -17.36 -5.27 1.16
C THR A 123 -17.25 -6.15 2.40
N PRO A 124 -18.29 -6.22 3.24
CA PRO A 124 -18.22 -7.09 4.41
C PRO A 124 -18.13 -8.56 4.01
N PRO A 125 -17.47 -9.40 4.83
CA PRO A 125 -17.35 -10.79 4.50
C PRO A 125 -18.74 -11.46 4.51
N ARG A 126 -18.91 -12.43 3.62
CA ARG A 126 -20.13 -13.23 3.61
C ARG A 126 -20.10 -14.19 4.80
N THR A 127 -21.14 -14.17 5.57
CA THR A 127 -21.33 -15.14 6.66
C THR A 127 -22.10 -16.33 6.17
#